data_8781dd816b50aa43c304b81d771e4ba3
#
_entry.id   8781dd816b50aa43c304b81d771e4ba3
#
_cell.length_a   1.000
_cell.length_b   1.000
_cell.length_c   1.000
_cell.angle_alpha   90.00
_cell.angle_beta   90.00
_cell.angle_gamma   90.00
#
_symmetry.space_group_name_H-M   'P 1'
#
loop_
_entity.id
_entity.type
_entity.pdbx_description
1 polymer ?
#
loop_
_entity_poly.entity_id
_entity_poly.type
_entity_poly.pdbx_seq_one_letter_code
_entity_poly.pdbx_strand_id
1 'polypeptide(L)'
;MDATISALLPLTLLDSLAAMPIGPFALPALIAAVTASLVAMSVPGAVNTMSFLSGLVLGVGGIFVVVLGCALGTHLLFLATRRWLGERMQRRFGAKLQGVQEHLARRGPIYVVGARLGGVPHVVVTAGCAATPMTMRAFLAASMLGMLPAISLSALAGTGLAAF
;
A
#
# COMPACT_ATOMS: atom_id res chain seq x y z
N MET A 1 22.49 8.24 -30.85
CA MET A 1 21.26 7.47 -30.58
C MET A 1 20.67 7.82 -29.21
N ASP A 2 21.16 8.91 -28.60
CA ASP A 2 20.85 9.28 -27.20
C ASP A 2 19.80 10.40 -27.03
N ALA A 3 19.41 11.04 -28.14
CA ALA A 3 18.42 12.14 -28.09
C ALA A 3 16.95 11.69 -27.99
N THR A 4 16.66 10.42 -28.24
CA THR A 4 15.28 9.89 -28.28
C THR A 4 14.76 9.43 -26.91
N ILE A 5 15.64 9.07 -25.99
CA ILE A 5 15.23 8.65 -24.64
C ILE A 5 14.97 9.87 -23.75
N SER A 6 15.72 10.95 -23.95
CA SER A 6 15.51 12.22 -23.24
C SER A 6 14.19 12.93 -23.62
N ALA A 7 13.63 12.60 -24.78
CA ALA A 7 12.35 13.17 -25.23
C ALA A 7 11.12 12.42 -24.70
N LEU A 8 11.28 11.19 -24.22
CA LEU A 8 10.17 10.35 -23.72
C LEU A 8 9.97 10.44 -22.21
N LEU A 9 10.97 10.91 -21.48
CA LEU A 9 10.84 11.22 -20.05
C LEU A 9 10.97 12.74 -19.93
N PRO A 10 10.01 13.45 -19.35
CA PRO A 10 10.12 14.88 -19.10
C PRO A 10 11.07 15.12 -17.93
N LEU A 11 12.37 14.82 -18.13
CA LEU A 11 13.44 15.08 -17.16
C LEU A 11 13.44 16.56 -16.77
N THR A 12 13.12 17.45 -17.71
CA THR A 12 12.91 18.88 -17.45
C THR A 12 11.78 19.18 -16.49
N LEU A 13 10.72 18.34 -16.46
CA LEU A 13 9.66 18.47 -15.47
C LEU A 13 10.11 17.98 -14.08
N LEU A 14 10.91 16.93 -14.03
CA LEU A 14 11.49 16.45 -12.76
C LEU A 14 12.51 17.48 -12.21
N ASP A 15 13.34 18.06 -13.08
CA ASP A 15 14.29 19.10 -12.69
C ASP A 15 13.57 20.38 -12.25
N SER A 16 12.51 20.78 -12.94
CA SER A 16 11.70 21.94 -12.54
C SER A 16 10.92 21.72 -11.25
N LEU A 17 10.42 20.50 -11.01
CA LEU A 17 9.80 20.11 -9.73
C LEU A 17 10.82 20.05 -8.58
N ALA A 18 12.03 19.57 -8.86
CA ALA A 18 13.11 19.53 -7.89
C ALA A 18 13.64 20.94 -7.52
N ALA A 19 13.59 21.90 -8.46
CA ALA A 19 14.00 23.28 -8.24
C ALA A 19 12.96 24.13 -7.49
N MET A 20 11.73 23.65 -7.33
CA MET A 20 10.71 24.34 -6.50
C MET A 20 11.02 24.16 -5.01
N PRO A 21 10.67 25.14 -4.14
CA PRO A 21 10.84 25.00 -2.68
C PRO A 21 10.07 23.80 -2.08
N ILE A 22 9.12 23.25 -2.83
CA ILE A 22 8.35 22.03 -2.50
C ILE A 22 9.03 20.77 -3.10
N GLY A 23 10.08 20.91 -3.91
CA GLY A 23 10.76 19.84 -4.65
C GLY A 23 11.15 18.64 -3.81
N PRO A 24 11.77 18.80 -2.63
CA PRO A 24 12.14 17.67 -1.78
C PRO A 24 10.95 16.82 -1.30
N PHE A 25 9.75 17.41 -1.23
CA PHE A 25 8.53 16.73 -0.77
C PHE A 25 7.64 16.26 -1.90
N ALA A 26 7.78 16.82 -3.11
CA ALA A 26 6.92 16.52 -4.25
C ALA A 26 7.03 15.05 -4.68
N LEU A 27 8.24 14.53 -4.79
CA LEU A 27 8.47 13.14 -5.18
C LEU A 27 8.01 12.13 -4.13
N PRO A 28 8.33 12.28 -2.83
CA PRO A 28 7.74 11.44 -1.79
C PRO A 28 6.21 11.51 -1.75
N ALA A 29 5.62 12.69 -1.88
CA ALA A 29 4.18 12.86 -1.91
C ALA A 29 3.53 12.16 -3.10
N LEU A 30 4.13 12.25 -4.29
CA LEU A 30 3.67 11.55 -5.48
C LEU A 30 3.72 10.03 -5.29
N ILE A 31 4.82 9.49 -4.78
CA ILE A 31 4.97 8.06 -4.50
C ILE A 31 3.93 7.61 -3.48
N ALA A 32 3.71 8.37 -2.40
CA ALA A 32 2.69 8.06 -1.42
C ALA A 32 1.28 8.08 -2.02
N ALA A 33 0.94 9.07 -2.85
CA ALA A 33 -0.35 9.19 -3.51
C ALA A 33 -0.60 8.04 -4.50
N VAL A 34 0.39 7.70 -5.33
CA VAL A 34 0.30 6.56 -6.25
C VAL A 34 0.15 5.26 -5.49
N THR A 35 0.94 5.04 -4.43
CA THR A 35 0.84 3.87 -3.56
C THR A 35 -0.56 3.78 -2.93
N ALA A 36 -1.07 4.88 -2.39
CA ALA A 36 -2.40 4.93 -1.79
C ALA A 36 -3.49 4.58 -2.81
N SER A 37 -3.40 5.08 -4.02
CA SER A 37 -4.35 4.81 -5.11
C SER A 37 -4.32 3.34 -5.51
N LEU A 38 -3.14 2.75 -5.74
CA LEU A 38 -2.99 1.36 -6.12
C LEU A 38 -3.49 0.41 -5.02
N VAL A 39 -3.21 0.72 -3.77
CA VAL A 39 -3.67 -0.05 -2.60
C VAL A 39 -5.18 0.07 -2.43
N ALA A 40 -5.76 1.27 -2.60
CA ALA A 40 -7.21 1.48 -2.56
C ALA A 40 -7.92 0.72 -3.69
N MET A 41 -7.31 0.63 -4.87
CA MET A 41 -7.81 -0.18 -5.99
C MET A 41 -7.50 -1.67 -5.84
N SER A 42 -6.77 -2.06 -4.78
CA SER A 42 -6.37 -3.45 -4.49
C SER A 42 -5.60 -4.12 -5.61
N VAL A 43 -4.71 -3.39 -6.27
CA VAL A 43 -3.86 -3.93 -7.34
C VAL A 43 -2.89 -4.95 -6.75
N PRO A 44 -2.89 -6.21 -7.24
CA PRO A 44 -1.99 -7.24 -6.73
C PRO A 44 -0.52 -6.87 -6.95
N GLY A 45 0.32 -7.08 -5.93
CA GLY A 45 1.77 -6.80 -6.03
C GLY A 45 2.17 -5.32 -5.89
N ALA A 46 1.21 -4.39 -5.94
CA ALA A 46 1.48 -2.95 -5.90
C ALA A 46 2.37 -2.53 -4.70
N VAL A 47 2.13 -3.11 -3.52
CA VAL A 47 2.89 -2.78 -2.32
C VAL A 47 4.37 -3.11 -2.50
N ASN A 48 4.70 -4.32 -2.96
CA ASN A 48 6.09 -4.74 -3.14
C ASN A 48 6.80 -3.94 -4.23
N THR A 49 6.11 -3.71 -5.37
CA THR A 49 6.65 -2.90 -6.47
C THR A 49 6.92 -1.47 -6.04
N MET A 50 5.95 -0.83 -5.37
CA MET A 50 6.11 0.55 -4.90
C MET A 50 7.17 0.65 -3.79
N SER A 51 7.28 -0.36 -2.92
CA SER A 51 8.33 -0.41 -1.91
C SER A 51 9.72 -0.50 -2.54
N PHE A 52 9.90 -1.37 -3.53
CA PHE A 52 11.16 -1.51 -4.26
C PHE A 52 11.54 -0.21 -4.97
N LEU A 53 10.62 0.37 -5.76
CA LEU A 53 10.85 1.63 -6.47
C LEU A 53 11.14 2.79 -5.51
N SER A 54 10.41 2.86 -4.39
CA SER A 54 10.63 3.87 -3.38
C SER A 54 11.99 3.73 -2.70
N GLY A 55 12.41 2.49 -2.44
CA GLY A 55 13.75 2.19 -1.93
C GLY A 55 14.85 2.58 -2.92
N LEU A 56 14.66 2.31 -4.21
CA LEU A 56 15.57 2.67 -5.28
C LEU A 56 15.78 4.20 -5.38
N VAL A 57 14.69 4.97 -5.24
CA VAL A 57 14.70 6.43 -5.47
C VAL A 57 14.97 7.23 -4.19
N LEU A 58 14.39 6.82 -3.07
CA LEU A 58 14.45 7.55 -1.79
C LEU A 58 15.30 6.86 -0.73
N GLY A 59 15.93 5.74 -1.07
CA GLY A 59 16.68 4.94 -0.12
C GLY A 59 15.80 4.44 1.02
N VAL A 60 16.38 4.35 2.21
CA VAL A 60 15.66 3.86 3.43
C VAL A 60 14.45 4.74 3.77
N GLY A 61 14.49 6.04 3.44
CA GLY A 61 13.36 6.97 3.62
C GLY A 61 12.10 6.53 2.86
N GLY A 62 12.26 5.80 1.76
CA GLY A 62 11.16 5.25 0.97
C GLY A 62 10.22 4.32 1.74
N ILE A 63 10.72 3.64 2.78
CA ILE A 63 9.90 2.80 3.67
C ILE A 63 8.76 3.61 4.29
N PHE A 64 9.09 4.78 4.86
CA PHE A 64 8.10 5.65 5.51
C PHE A 64 7.06 6.17 4.53
N VAL A 65 7.50 6.52 3.33
CA VAL A 65 6.63 7.04 2.27
C VAL A 65 5.62 5.97 1.83
N VAL A 66 6.08 4.74 1.61
CA VAL A 66 5.19 3.63 1.22
C VAL A 66 4.26 3.22 2.36
N VAL A 67 4.75 3.17 3.60
CA VAL A 67 3.91 2.89 4.77
C VAL A 67 2.78 3.90 4.88
N LEU A 68 3.07 5.20 4.70
CA LEU A 68 2.06 6.25 4.69
C LEU A 68 1.05 6.05 3.54
N GLY A 69 1.52 5.80 2.33
CA GLY A 69 0.68 5.51 1.18
C GLY A 69 -0.21 4.28 1.40
N CYS A 70 0.36 3.19 1.93
CA CYS A 70 -0.39 1.98 2.29
C CYS A 70 -1.45 2.25 3.37
N ALA A 71 -1.11 3.03 4.39
CA ALA A 71 -2.06 3.40 5.45
C ALA A 71 -3.25 4.18 4.88
N LEU A 72 -2.98 5.18 4.04
CA LEU A 72 -4.02 5.99 3.38
C LEU A 72 -4.87 5.14 2.43
N GLY A 73 -4.26 4.33 1.56
CA GLY A 73 -4.98 3.46 0.63
C GLY A 73 -5.83 2.41 1.33
N THR A 74 -5.29 1.79 2.38
CA THR A 74 -6.02 0.83 3.22
C THR A 74 -7.19 1.50 3.95
N HIS A 75 -6.99 2.72 4.45
CA HIS A 75 -8.03 3.53 5.08
C HIS A 75 -9.18 3.82 4.11
N LEU A 76 -8.86 4.31 2.92
CA LEU A 76 -9.85 4.61 1.87
C LEU A 76 -10.63 3.38 1.46
N LEU A 77 -9.95 2.25 1.21
CA LEU A 77 -10.61 1.00 0.86
C LEU A 77 -11.53 0.50 1.97
N PHE A 78 -11.09 0.56 3.21
CA PHE A 78 -11.92 0.15 4.37
C PHE A 78 -13.19 1.00 4.47
N LEU A 79 -13.08 2.33 4.37
CA LEU A 79 -14.23 3.23 4.39
C LEU A 79 -15.17 3.00 3.21
N ALA A 80 -14.61 2.87 2.00
CA ALA A 80 -15.36 2.60 0.80
C ALA A 80 -16.13 1.28 0.91
N THR A 81 -15.46 0.23 1.41
CA THR A 81 -16.10 -1.07 1.63
C THR A 81 -17.21 -0.97 2.68
N ARG A 82 -16.96 -0.29 3.79
CA ARG A 82 -17.93 -0.15 4.87
C ARG A 82 -19.18 0.64 4.47
N ARG A 83 -19.03 1.66 3.60
CA ARG A 83 -20.12 2.57 3.23
C ARG A 83 -20.84 2.19 1.95
N TRP A 84 -20.11 1.70 0.93
CA TRP A 84 -20.64 1.60 -0.43
C TRP A 84 -20.46 0.23 -1.10
N LEU A 85 -19.40 -0.49 -0.76
CA LEU A 85 -19.05 -1.72 -1.47
C LEU A 85 -19.45 -3.01 -0.72
N GLY A 86 -20.02 -2.91 0.49
CA GLY A 86 -20.33 -4.05 1.34
C GLY A 86 -21.13 -5.14 0.62
N GLU A 87 -22.25 -4.80 -0.02
CA GLU A 87 -23.07 -5.77 -0.77
C GLU A 87 -22.33 -6.35 -1.98
N ARG A 88 -21.58 -5.52 -2.72
CA ARG A 88 -20.83 -5.95 -3.89
C ARG A 88 -19.70 -6.91 -3.51
N MET A 89 -19.02 -6.63 -2.40
CA MET A 89 -17.99 -7.49 -1.83
C MET A 89 -18.58 -8.80 -1.33
N GLN A 90 -19.73 -8.77 -0.66
CA GLN A 90 -20.42 -9.97 -0.21
C GLN A 90 -20.81 -10.88 -1.38
N ARG A 91 -21.33 -10.32 -2.49
CA ARG A 91 -21.68 -11.10 -3.69
C ARG A 91 -20.45 -11.74 -4.35
N ARG A 92 -19.32 -11.04 -4.39
CA ARG A 92 -18.11 -11.48 -5.09
C ARG A 92 -17.21 -12.40 -4.27
N PHE A 93 -17.15 -12.20 -2.97
CA PHE A 93 -16.20 -12.87 -2.07
C PHE A 93 -16.86 -13.49 -0.83
N GLY A 94 -18.19 -13.68 -0.83
CA GLY A 94 -18.97 -14.03 0.36
C GLY A 94 -18.37 -15.14 1.23
N ALA A 95 -18.04 -16.30 0.64
CA ALA A 95 -17.43 -17.41 1.38
C ALA A 95 -16.06 -17.05 2.00
N LYS A 96 -15.22 -16.29 1.27
CA LYS A 96 -13.92 -15.84 1.77
C LYS A 96 -14.07 -14.79 2.87
N LEU A 97 -15.06 -13.91 2.76
CA LEU A 97 -15.38 -12.92 3.78
C LEU A 97 -15.86 -13.57 5.07
N GLN A 98 -16.70 -14.59 5.00
CA GLN A 98 -17.15 -15.37 6.16
C GLN A 98 -15.97 -16.00 6.90
N GLY A 99 -15.05 -16.64 6.17
CA GLY A 99 -13.84 -17.21 6.77
C GLY A 99 -12.99 -16.16 7.50
N VAL A 100 -12.83 -14.96 6.92
CA VAL A 100 -12.12 -13.85 7.59
C VAL A 100 -12.88 -13.40 8.85
N GLN A 101 -14.20 -13.27 8.78
CA GLN A 101 -15.04 -12.86 9.91
C GLN A 101 -14.97 -13.87 11.07
N GLU A 102 -15.04 -15.17 10.79
CA GLU A 102 -14.94 -16.23 11.79
C GLU A 102 -13.57 -16.24 12.48
N HIS A 103 -12.49 -16.13 11.70
CA HIS A 103 -11.14 -16.08 12.25
C HIS A 103 -10.89 -14.78 13.03
N LEU A 104 -11.43 -13.66 12.58
CA LEU A 104 -11.34 -12.38 13.28
C LEU A 104 -12.11 -12.42 14.60
N ALA A 105 -13.29 -13.05 14.64
CA ALA A 105 -14.07 -13.22 15.87
C ALA A 105 -13.32 -14.07 16.92
N ARG A 106 -12.54 -15.06 16.49
CA ARG A 106 -11.77 -15.94 17.36
C ARG A 106 -10.42 -15.36 17.79
N ARG A 107 -9.70 -14.70 16.90
CA ARG A 107 -8.31 -14.27 17.08
C ARG A 107 -8.11 -12.75 17.14
N GLY A 108 -9.16 -11.97 16.91
CA GLY A 108 -9.09 -10.52 16.94
C GLY A 108 -8.12 -9.92 15.90
N PRO A 109 -7.55 -8.73 16.17
CA PRO A 109 -6.68 -8.03 15.25
C PRO A 109 -5.40 -8.78 14.86
N ILE A 110 -4.93 -9.72 15.67
CA ILE A 110 -3.73 -10.52 15.38
C ILE A 110 -3.92 -11.40 14.14
N TYR A 111 -5.15 -11.79 13.85
CA TYR A 111 -5.47 -12.47 12.60
C TYR A 111 -5.15 -11.62 11.37
N VAL A 112 -5.37 -10.30 11.44
CA VAL A 112 -5.07 -9.39 10.32
C VAL A 112 -3.56 -9.36 10.05
N VAL A 113 -2.74 -9.33 11.10
CA VAL A 113 -1.27 -9.42 10.98
C VAL A 113 -0.87 -10.72 10.27
N GLY A 114 -1.37 -11.86 10.74
CA GLY A 114 -1.09 -13.17 10.14
C GLY A 114 -1.59 -13.28 8.70
N ALA A 115 -2.77 -12.78 8.40
CA ALA A 115 -3.32 -12.78 7.04
C ALA A 115 -2.49 -11.93 6.07
N ARG A 116 -1.92 -10.80 6.53
CA ARG A 116 -1.01 -9.96 5.72
C ARG A 116 0.32 -10.66 5.46
N LEU A 117 0.89 -11.30 6.47
CA LEU A 117 2.11 -12.10 6.34
C LEU A 117 1.90 -13.33 5.47
N GLY A 118 0.73 -13.96 5.57
CA GLY A 118 0.35 -15.16 4.82
C GLY A 118 -0.08 -14.92 3.36
N GLY A 119 -0.01 -13.66 2.86
CA GLY A 119 -0.31 -13.36 1.46
C GLY A 119 -1.80 -13.40 1.09
N VAL A 120 -2.70 -13.33 2.06
CA VAL A 120 -4.14 -13.23 1.78
C VAL A 120 -4.44 -11.95 1.00
N PRO A 121 -5.23 -12.00 -0.10
CA PRO A 121 -5.50 -10.84 -0.93
C PRO A 121 -5.98 -9.63 -0.12
N HIS A 122 -5.39 -8.46 -0.41
CA HIS A 122 -5.62 -7.22 0.35
C HIS A 122 -7.11 -6.87 0.47
N VAL A 123 -7.85 -6.98 -0.62
CA VAL A 123 -9.28 -6.68 -0.67
C VAL A 123 -10.10 -7.60 0.24
N VAL A 124 -9.75 -8.88 0.31
CA VAL A 124 -10.50 -9.88 1.10
C VAL A 124 -10.37 -9.61 2.59
N VAL A 125 -9.13 -9.36 3.06
CA VAL A 125 -8.87 -9.02 4.47
C VAL A 125 -9.54 -7.71 4.84
N THR A 126 -9.39 -6.68 4.00
CA THR A 126 -9.99 -5.36 4.26
C THR A 126 -11.52 -5.40 4.26
N ALA A 127 -12.12 -6.08 3.28
CA ALA A 127 -13.57 -6.21 3.19
C ALA A 127 -14.14 -7.06 4.33
N GLY A 128 -13.47 -8.15 4.68
CA GLY A 128 -13.85 -9.00 5.82
C GLY A 128 -13.85 -8.21 7.14
N CYS A 129 -12.79 -7.44 7.39
CA CYS A 129 -12.69 -6.60 8.59
C CYS A 129 -13.70 -5.44 8.58
N ALA A 130 -13.95 -4.82 7.42
CA ALA A 130 -14.92 -3.74 7.28
C ALA A 130 -16.36 -4.18 7.59
N ALA A 131 -16.67 -5.45 7.39
CA ALA A 131 -17.97 -6.06 7.70
C ALA A 131 -18.13 -6.49 9.17
N THR A 132 -17.10 -6.25 10.01
CA THR A 132 -17.12 -6.56 11.44
C THR A 132 -17.17 -5.28 12.28
N PRO A 133 -17.47 -5.35 13.59
CA PRO A 133 -17.43 -4.20 14.48
C PRO A 133 -16.01 -3.72 14.80
N MET A 134 -14.97 -4.27 14.15
CA MET A 134 -13.59 -3.87 14.35
C MET A 134 -13.38 -2.38 14.09
N THR A 135 -12.65 -1.72 15.00
CA THR A 135 -12.34 -0.30 14.83
C THR A 135 -11.31 -0.09 13.74
N MET A 136 -11.42 1.02 13.01
CA MET A 136 -10.48 1.42 11.99
C MET A 136 -9.03 1.47 12.51
N ARG A 137 -8.83 2.00 13.73
CA ARG A 137 -7.50 2.13 14.33
C ARG A 137 -6.85 0.77 14.57
N ALA A 138 -7.59 -0.20 15.13
CA ALA A 138 -7.10 -1.55 15.35
C ALA A 138 -6.78 -2.26 14.02
N PHE A 139 -7.64 -2.08 13.01
CA PHE A 139 -7.43 -2.63 11.67
C PHE A 139 -6.17 -2.05 11.00
N LEU A 140 -6.01 -0.71 11.01
CA LEU A 140 -4.84 -0.06 10.43
C LEU A 140 -3.54 -0.48 11.13
N ALA A 141 -3.50 -0.45 12.46
CA ALA A 141 -2.33 -0.87 13.22
C ALA A 141 -1.93 -2.32 12.89
N ALA A 142 -2.88 -3.25 12.92
CA ALA A 142 -2.62 -4.64 12.59
C ALA A 142 -2.19 -4.83 11.12
N SER A 143 -2.83 -4.10 10.18
CA SER A 143 -2.44 -4.15 8.77
C SER A 143 -1.03 -3.64 8.54
N MET A 144 -0.66 -2.50 9.14
CA MET A 144 0.69 -1.94 9.01
C MET A 144 1.74 -2.88 9.61
N LEU A 145 1.51 -3.41 10.82
CA LEU A 145 2.42 -4.38 11.43
C LEU A 145 2.63 -5.62 10.54
N GLY A 146 1.57 -6.13 9.93
CA GLY A 146 1.68 -7.28 9.03
C GLY A 146 2.34 -6.98 7.68
N MET A 147 2.28 -5.74 7.20
CA MET A 147 2.87 -5.34 5.91
C MET A 147 4.32 -4.84 6.05
N LEU A 148 4.73 -4.36 7.22
CA LEU A 148 6.06 -3.78 7.47
C LEU A 148 7.22 -4.68 7.03
N PRO A 149 7.27 -5.99 7.33
CA PRO A 149 8.38 -6.84 6.91
C PRO A 149 8.55 -6.88 5.39
N ALA A 150 7.44 -7.05 4.66
CA ALA A 150 7.45 -7.09 3.20
C ALA A 150 7.86 -5.74 2.59
N ILE A 151 7.34 -4.64 3.11
CA ILE A 151 7.69 -3.27 2.69
C ILE A 151 9.19 -3.02 2.92
N SER A 152 9.68 -3.33 4.12
CA SER A 152 11.07 -3.10 4.49
C SER A 152 12.04 -3.93 3.63
N LEU A 153 11.77 -5.22 3.46
CA LEU A 153 12.61 -6.10 2.63
C LEU A 153 12.64 -5.63 1.17
N SER A 154 11.49 -5.29 0.59
CA SER A 154 11.42 -4.82 -0.79
C SER A 154 12.11 -3.47 -0.98
N ALA A 155 11.94 -2.53 -0.04
CA ALA A 155 12.59 -1.23 -0.10
C ALA A 155 14.11 -1.33 0.08
N LEU A 156 14.58 -2.16 1.02
CA LEU A 156 16.02 -2.40 1.23
C LEU A 156 16.65 -3.06 0.00
N ALA A 157 15.95 -3.99 -0.67
CA ALA A 157 16.41 -4.55 -1.93
C ALA A 157 16.56 -3.47 -3.02
N GLY A 158 15.60 -2.54 -3.12
CA GLY A 158 15.71 -1.38 -4.02
C GLY A 158 16.88 -0.46 -3.67
N THR A 159 17.07 -0.16 -2.39
CA THR A 159 18.20 0.67 -1.91
C THR A 159 19.53 0.00 -2.21
N GLY A 160 19.65 -1.32 -2.00
CA GLY A 160 20.88 -2.07 -2.30
C GLY A 160 21.23 -2.01 -3.78
N LEU A 161 20.23 -2.09 -4.68
CA LEU A 161 20.46 -1.98 -6.11
C LEU A 161 20.91 -0.58 -6.55
N ALA A 162 20.47 0.46 -5.85
CA ALA A 162 20.90 1.84 -6.13
C ALA A 162 22.36 2.13 -5.71
N ALA A 163 22.96 1.24 -4.90
CA ALA A 163 24.33 1.41 -4.39
C ALA A 163 25.40 0.84 -5.34
N PHE A 164 25.00 0.15 -6.41
CA PHE A 164 25.87 -0.36 -7.48
C PHE A 164 25.75 0.47 -8.75
#